data_b836c137ecaba6b605dc817046492681
#
_entry.id   b836c137ecaba6b605dc817046492681
#
_cell.length_a   1.000
_cell.length_b   1.000
_cell.length_c   1.000
_cell.angle_alpha   90.00
_cell.angle_beta   90.00
_cell.angle_gamma   90.00
#
_symmetry.space_group_name_H-M   'P 1'
#
loop_
_entity.id
_entity.type
_entity.pdbx_description
1 polymer ?
#
loop_
_entity_poly.entity_id
_entity_poly.type
_entity_poly.pdbx_seq_one_letter_code
_entity_poly.pdbx_strand_id
1 'polypeptide(L)'
;MECKRRTIARENLGFESEIEKAKMERALAKEEKRREKKELAREKLENDWMYRTVKGISFLMDKCFVDAVLGFIVPGVGDFLTIVLSFPFLFVALFKIRSIPLFLAVLYNIVLDCFIGLTPYIGDVLDVFYRSYTKNYRLIVGFVENDGDVIDEVRRSAWKSAILIVILGVACYFLYLAVKGLYLSIAALLGCN
;
A
#
# COMPACT_ATOMS: atom_id res chain seq x y z
N MET A 1 -6.97 -52.19 42.88
CA MET A 1 -6.14 -50.99 42.53
C MET A 1 -6.36 -50.47 41.10
N GLU A 2 -6.84 -51.27 40.19
CA GLU A 2 -7.09 -50.89 38.79
C GLU A 2 -8.27 -49.92 38.58
N CYS A 3 -9.28 -49.96 39.42
CA CYS A 3 -10.48 -49.13 39.32
C CYS A 3 -10.18 -47.63 39.56
N LYS A 4 -9.28 -47.31 40.49
CA LYS A 4 -8.93 -45.92 40.85
C LYS A 4 -8.14 -45.19 39.75
N ARG A 5 -7.28 -45.89 39.02
CA ARG A 5 -6.53 -45.34 37.89
C ARG A 5 -7.42 -45.05 36.70
N ARG A 6 -8.43 -45.88 36.41
CA ARG A 6 -9.39 -45.65 35.32
C ARG A 6 -10.34 -44.48 35.58
N THR A 7 -10.73 -44.25 36.84
CA THR A 7 -11.56 -43.10 37.24
C THR A 7 -10.79 -41.82 37.12
N ILE A 8 -9.55 -41.76 37.59
CA ILE A 8 -8.68 -40.59 37.47
C ILE A 8 -8.37 -40.27 35.99
N ALA A 9 -8.14 -41.31 35.17
CA ALA A 9 -7.91 -41.10 33.73
C ALA A 9 -9.16 -40.58 32.99
N ARG A 10 -10.37 -41.02 33.37
CA ARG A 10 -11.63 -40.51 32.81
C ARG A 10 -11.95 -39.12 33.30
N GLU A 11 -11.66 -38.76 34.54
CA GLU A 11 -11.79 -37.42 35.08
C GLU A 11 -10.81 -36.46 34.38
N ASN A 12 -9.58 -36.87 34.18
CA ASN A 12 -8.58 -36.10 33.47
C ASN A 12 -8.96 -35.91 31.99
N LEU A 13 -9.50 -36.92 31.31
CA LEU A 13 -9.99 -36.80 29.93
C LEU A 13 -11.22 -35.91 29.83
N GLY A 14 -12.13 -35.94 30.81
CA GLY A 14 -13.26 -35.03 30.89
C GLY A 14 -12.83 -33.58 31.10
N PHE A 15 -11.87 -33.34 31.97
CA PHE A 15 -11.32 -32.04 32.25
C PHE A 15 -10.52 -31.48 31.05
N GLU A 16 -9.74 -32.30 30.33
CA GLU A 16 -9.09 -31.93 29.10
C GLU A 16 -10.10 -31.52 28.01
N SER A 17 -11.20 -32.25 27.86
CA SER A 17 -12.25 -31.93 26.89
C SER A 17 -12.98 -30.62 27.22
N GLU A 18 -13.17 -30.27 28.49
CA GLU A 18 -13.76 -29.01 28.91
C GLU A 18 -12.78 -27.83 28.69
N ILE A 19 -11.49 -28.04 28.96
CA ILE A 19 -10.46 -27.04 28.68
C ILE A 19 -10.34 -26.79 27.17
N GLU A 20 -10.40 -27.82 26.34
CA GLU A 20 -10.39 -27.67 24.89
C GLU A 20 -11.62 -26.92 24.38
N LYS A 21 -12.82 -27.25 24.87
CA LYS A 21 -14.04 -26.52 24.54
C LYS A 21 -13.95 -25.05 24.95
N ALA A 22 -13.49 -24.75 26.15
CA ALA A 22 -13.31 -23.38 26.63
C ALA A 22 -12.26 -22.62 25.82
N LYS A 23 -11.19 -23.28 25.37
CA LYS A 23 -10.20 -22.66 24.44
C LYS A 23 -10.80 -22.36 23.08
N MET A 24 -11.61 -23.29 22.55
CA MET A 24 -12.29 -23.11 21.25
C MET A 24 -13.32 -22.00 21.32
N GLU A 25 -14.13 -21.91 22.36
CA GLU A 25 -15.09 -20.81 22.57
C GLU A 25 -14.38 -19.44 22.68
N ARG A 26 -13.27 -19.37 23.41
CA ARG A 26 -12.46 -18.14 23.49
C ARG A 26 -11.84 -17.76 22.15
N ALA A 27 -11.41 -18.75 21.36
CA ALA A 27 -10.89 -18.51 20.02
C ALA A 27 -11.97 -17.99 19.07
N LEU A 28 -13.16 -18.59 19.10
CA LEU A 28 -14.33 -18.15 18.31
C LEU A 28 -14.77 -16.74 18.71
N ALA A 29 -14.93 -16.47 20.01
CA ALA A 29 -15.29 -15.13 20.48
C ALA A 29 -14.24 -14.06 20.14
N LYS A 30 -12.96 -14.42 20.10
CA LYS A 30 -11.89 -13.52 19.66
C LYS A 30 -11.97 -13.25 18.15
N GLU A 31 -12.30 -14.26 17.38
CA GLU A 31 -12.47 -14.14 15.93
C GLU A 31 -13.70 -13.31 15.57
N GLU A 32 -14.83 -13.53 16.24
CA GLU A 32 -16.04 -12.71 16.08
C GLU A 32 -15.77 -11.24 16.37
N LYS A 33 -15.15 -10.91 17.51
CA LYS A 33 -14.75 -9.54 17.84
C LYS A 33 -13.79 -8.94 16.81
N ARG A 34 -12.93 -9.77 16.18
CA ARG A 34 -12.05 -9.33 15.12
C ARG A 34 -12.82 -9.02 13.85
N ARG A 35 -13.79 -9.84 13.48
CA ARG A 35 -14.69 -9.60 12.33
C ARG A 35 -15.52 -8.34 12.53
N GLU A 36 -16.16 -8.20 13.67
CA GLU A 36 -16.95 -7.01 14.03
C GLU A 36 -16.13 -5.71 13.94
N LYS A 37 -14.90 -5.72 14.48
CA LYS A 37 -13.99 -4.57 14.35
C LYS A 37 -13.62 -4.26 12.90
N LYS A 38 -13.45 -5.28 12.06
CA LYS A 38 -13.17 -5.10 10.63
C LYS A 38 -14.34 -4.48 9.90
N GLU A 39 -15.55 -4.98 10.16
CA GLU A 39 -16.80 -4.46 9.58
C GLU A 39 -17.03 -3.00 9.96
N LEU A 40 -16.88 -2.66 11.24
CA LEU A 40 -17.00 -1.27 11.72
C LEU A 40 -15.93 -0.35 11.11
N ALA A 41 -14.71 -0.83 10.95
CA ALA A 41 -13.65 -0.03 10.32
C ALA A 41 -13.92 0.19 8.83
N ARG A 42 -14.45 -0.84 8.14
CA ARG A 42 -14.85 -0.77 6.74
C ARG A 42 -16.03 0.19 6.55
N GLU A 43 -17.07 0.08 7.38
CA GLU A 43 -18.26 0.96 7.34
C GLU A 43 -17.88 2.42 7.53
N LYS A 44 -16.99 2.73 8.49
CA LYS A 44 -16.49 4.09 8.71
C LYS A 44 -15.74 4.64 7.48
N LEU A 45 -14.99 3.79 6.79
CA LEU A 45 -14.28 4.19 5.57
C LEU A 45 -15.23 4.34 4.39
N GLU A 46 -16.20 3.46 4.22
CA GLU A 46 -17.18 3.52 3.12
C GLU A 46 -18.06 4.77 3.20
N ASN A 47 -18.26 5.30 4.40
CA ASN A 47 -18.96 6.58 4.62
C ASN A 47 -18.09 7.82 4.38
N ASP A 48 -16.76 7.65 4.23
CA ASP A 48 -15.85 8.76 3.96
C ASP A 48 -15.86 9.12 2.45
N TRP A 49 -16.08 10.42 2.17
CA TRP A 49 -16.14 10.90 0.78
C TRP A 49 -14.84 10.67 0.00
N MET A 50 -13.69 10.82 0.68
CA MET A 50 -12.37 10.57 0.04
C MET A 50 -12.18 9.10 -0.32
N TYR A 51 -12.62 8.19 0.55
CA TYR A 51 -12.57 6.77 0.25
C TYR A 51 -13.50 6.41 -0.93
N ARG A 52 -14.68 7.04 -0.99
CA ARG A 52 -15.60 6.93 -2.15
C ARG A 52 -14.94 7.43 -3.44
N THR A 53 -14.19 8.53 -3.34
CA THR A 53 -13.42 9.06 -4.49
C THR A 53 -12.36 8.07 -4.95
N VAL A 54 -11.58 7.49 -4.03
CA VAL A 54 -10.57 6.46 -4.34
C VAL A 54 -11.22 5.25 -5.00
N LYS A 55 -12.34 4.78 -4.51
CA LYS A 55 -13.13 3.70 -5.10
C LYS A 55 -13.63 4.05 -6.51
N GLY A 56 -14.14 5.27 -6.67
CA GLY A 56 -14.61 5.79 -7.97
C GLY A 56 -13.49 5.89 -8.99
N ILE A 57 -12.33 6.44 -8.61
CA ILE A 57 -11.16 6.54 -9.48
C ILE A 57 -10.69 5.14 -9.89
N SER A 58 -10.55 4.21 -8.94
CA SER A 58 -10.16 2.84 -9.24
C SER A 58 -11.11 2.19 -10.24
N PHE A 59 -12.42 2.35 -10.05
CA PHE A 59 -13.42 1.78 -10.95
C PHE A 59 -13.41 2.42 -12.34
N LEU A 60 -13.29 3.74 -12.43
CA LEU A 60 -13.27 4.47 -13.70
C LEU A 60 -12.01 4.14 -14.49
N MET A 61 -10.86 4.13 -13.85
CA MET A 61 -9.59 3.85 -14.50
C MET A 61 -9.51 2.40 -14.99
N ASP A 62 -10.04 1.44 -14.23
CA ASP A 62 -10.04 0.03 -14.63
C ASP A 62 -11.03 -0.30 -15.76
N LYS A 63 -12.19 0.36 -15.80
CA LYS A 63 -13.26 0.01 -16.77
C LYS A 63 -13.31 0.91 -17.99
N CYS A 64 -12.88 2.16 -17.89
CA CYS A 64 -13.13 3.15 -18.94
C CYS A 64 -11.94 3.39 -19.88
N PHE A 65 -10.79 2.72 -19.71
CA PHE A 65 -9.60 2.94 -20.56
C PHE A 65 -9.23 4.42 -20.73
N VAL A 66 -9.59 5.24 -19.72
CA VAL A 66 -9.47 6.70 -19.81
C VAL A 66 -8.01 7.13 -19.95
N ASP A 67 -7.08 6.44 -19.28
CA ASP A 67 -5.64 6.73 -19.38
C ASP A 67 -5.09 6.46 -20.78
N ALA A 68 -5.50 5.34 -21.39
CA ALA A 68 -5.06 4.99 -22.75
C ALA A 68 -5.57 5.98 -23.80
N VAL A 69 -6.82 6.43 -23.64
CA VAL A 69 -7.43 7.40 -24.57
C VAL A 69 -6.81 8.78 -24.39
N LEU A 70 -6.59 9.22 -23.14
CA LEU A 70 -6.01 10.54 -22.85
C LEU A 70 -4.52 10.61 -23.19
N GLY A 71 -3.75 9.56 -22.89
CA GLY A 71 -2.32 9.49 -23.25
C GLY A 71 -2.07 9.45 -24.74
N PHE A 72 -3.01 8.87 -25.53
CA PHE A 72 -2.94 8.85 -26.99
C PHE A 72 -3.28 10.21 -27.61
N ILE A 73 -4.21 10.98 -27.00
CA ILE A 73 -4.66 12.28 -27.54
C ILE A 73 -3.65 13.39 -27.26
N VAL A 74 -3.03 13.41 -26.08
CA VAL A 74 -2.06 14.45 -25.70
C VAL A 74 -0.88 13.84 -24.93
N PRO A 75 0.28 13.64 -25.59
CA PRO A 75 1.47 13.14 -24.92
C PRO A 75 1.88 14.04 -23.74
N GLY A 76 2.11 13.46 -22.56
CA GLY A 76 2.50 14.17 -21.34
C GLY A 76 1.34 14.59 -20.42
N VAL A 77 0.11 14.68 -20.90
CA VAL A 77 -1.06 14.94 -20.04
C VAL A 77 -1.43 13.71 -19.23
N GLY A 78 -1.23 12.50 -19.77
CA GLY A 78 -1.45 11.23 -19.07
C GLY A 78 -0.64 11.15 -17.78
N ASP A 79 0.66 11.44 -17.82
CA ASP A 79 1.55 11.38 -16.65
C ASP A 79 1.12 12.35 -15.54
N PHE A 80 0.78 13.58 -15.91
CA PHE A 80 0.29 14.58 -14.96
C PHE A 80 -1.05 14.16 -14.34
N LEU A 81 -1.97 13.64 -15.14
CA LEU A 81 -3.26 13.16 -14.68
C LEU A 81 -3.10 11.98 -13.72
N THR A 82 -2.18 11.06 -14.01
CA THR A 82 -1.86 9.94 -13.14
C THR A 82 -1.40 10.41 -11.76
N ILE A 83 -0.53 11.40 -11.69
CA ILE A 83 -0.06 11.98 -10.42
C ILE A 83 -1.24 12.61 -9.66
N VAL A 84 -2.07 13.42 -10.31
CA VAL A 84 -3.21 14.10 -9.71
C VAL A 84 -4.24 13.10 -9.18
N LEU A 85 -4.57 12.07 -9.96
CA LEU A 85 -5.53 11.03 -9.57
C LEU A 85 -4.99 10.07 -8.50
N SER A 86 -3.68 9.97 -8.34
CA SER A 86 -3.04 9.19 -7.29
C SER A 86 -3.04 9.90 -5.93
N PHE A 87 -3.20 11.22 -5.90
CA PHE A 87 -3.18 12.01 -4.67
C PHE A 87 -4.23 11.58 -3.62
N PRO A 88 -5.50 11.30 -3.98
CA PRO A 88 -6.49 10.80 -3.04
C PRO A 88 -6.09 9.50 -2.33
N PHE A 89 -5.38 8.60 -3.01
CA PHE A 89 -4.90 7.33 -2.41
C PHE A 89 -3.86 7.61 -1.33
N LEU A 90 -2.90 8.51 -1.59
CA LEU A 90 -1.90 8.92 -0.61
C LEU A 90 -2.55 9.64 0.58
N PHE A 91 -3.53 10.50 0.31
CA PHE A 91 -4.26 11.22 1.34
C PHE A 91 -5.01 10.25 2.28
N VAL A 92 -5.74 9.28 1.72
CA VAL A 92 -6.46 8.26 2.52
C VAL A 92 -5.49 7.44 3.37
N ALA A 93 -4.37 6.97 2.79
CA ALA A 93 -3.39 6.18 3.51
C ALA A 93 -2.76 6.94 4.68
N LEU A 94 -2.41 8.22 4.49
CA LEU A 94 -1.69 9.02 5.48
C LEU A 94 -2.61 9.67 6.51
N PHE A 95 -3.71 10.29 6.10
CA PHE A 95 -4.54 11.11 6.96
C PHE A 95 -5.77 10.38 7.52
N LYS A 96 -6.36 9.46 6.77
CA LYS A 96 -7.55 8.71 7.22
C LYS A 96 -7.18 7.43 7.96
N ILE A 97 -6.30 6.62 7.39
CA ILE A 97 -5.86 5.37 7.99
C ILE A 97 -4.69 5.61 8.96
N ARG A 98 -3.92 6.69 8.75
CA ARG A 98 -2.75 7.08 9.56
C ARG A 98 -1.69 5.99 9.63
N SER A 99 -1.42 5.35 8.50
CA SER A 99 -0.43 4.28 8.39
C SER A 99 0.71 4.69 7.46
N ILE A 100 1.88 4.97 8.05
CA ILE A 100 3.10 5.27 7.29
C ILE A 100 3.50 4.11 6.37
N PRO A 101 3.47 2.83 6.80
CA PRO A 101 3.79 1.73 5.90
C PRO A 101 2.86 1.65 4.69
N LEU A 102 1.56 1.87 4.87
CA LEU A 102 0.59 1.89 3.78
C LEU A 102 0.84 3.06 2.82
N PHE A 103 1.09 4.26 3.37
CA PHE A 103 1.47 5.42 2.56
C PHE A 103 2.70 5.15 1.70
N LEU A 104 3.77 4.59 2.28
CA LEU A 104 4.99 4.25 1.55
C LEU A 104 4.75 3.17 0.48
N ALA A 105 3.88 2.19 0.75
CA ALA A 105 3.54 1.16 -0.22
C ALA A 105 2.77 1.73 -1.42
N VAL A 106 1.80 2.60 -1.17
CA VAL A 106 1.05 3.31 -2.22
C VAL A 106 1.98 4.23 -3.00
N LEU A 107 2.83 4.99 -2.32
CA LEU A 107 3.83 5.86 -2.95
C LEU A 107 4.79 5.07 -3.84
N TYR A 108 5.27 3.90 -3.38
CA TYR A 108 6.13 3.02 -4.19
C TYR A 108 5.47 2.62 -5.50
N ASN A 109 4.20 2.21 -5.46
CA ASN A 109 3.48 1.83 -6.67
C ASN A 109 3.35 3.03 -7.62
N ILE A 110 3.00 4.23 -7.12
CA ILE A 110 2.86 5.45 -7.95
C ILE A 110 4.20 5.83 -8.59
N VAL A 111 5.28 5.83 -7.82
CA VAL A 111 6.61 6.16 -8.33
C VAL A 111 7.06 5.13 -9.37
N LEU A 112 6.82 3.84 -9.12
CA LEU A 112 7.13 2.79 -10.08
C LEU A 112 6.39 3.00 -11.41
N ASP A 113 5.11 3.36 -11.35
CA ASP A 113 4.30 3.63 -12.55
C ASP A 113 4.83 4.84 -13.32
N CYS A 114 5.20 5.93 -12.61
CA CYS A 114 5.83 7.07 -13.25
C CYS A 114 7.14 6.70 -13.95
N PHE A 115 7.99 5.88 -13.32
CA PHE A 115 9.25 5.42 -13.96
C PHE A 115 9.00 4.56 -15.19
N ILE A 116 8.01 3.69 -15.14
CA ILE A 116 7.62 2.87 -16.28
C ILE A 116 7.11 3.75 -17.43
N GLY A 117 6.26 4.75 -17.11
CA GLY A 117 5.70 5.70 -18.09
C GLY A 117 6.75 6.58 -18.79
N LEU A 118 7.87 6.86 -18.13
CA LEU A 118 8.99 7.58 -18.72
C LEU A 118 9.77 6.76 -19.76
N THR A 119 9.51 5.47 -19.90
CA THR A 119 10.26 4.59 -20.82
C THR A 119 9.52 4.46 -22.16
N PRO A 120 9.98 5.09 -23.26
CA PRO A 120 9.19 5.28 -24.49
C PRO A 120 8.98 4.01 -25.36
N TYR A 121 9.38 2.83 -24.91
CA TYR A 121 9.36 1.61 -25.74
C TYR A 121 8.44 0.48 -25.25
N ILE A 122 7.59 0.75 -24.27
CA ILE A 122 6.82 -0.33 -23.62
C ILE A 122 5.34 -0.15 -23.92
N GLY A 123 4.91 -0.44 -25.16
CA GLY A 123 3.50 -0.43 -25.58
C GLY A 123 2.61 -1.42 -24.79
N ASP A 124 3.19 -2.51 -24.25
CA ASP A 124 2.47 -3.46 -23.40
C ASP A 124 2.36 -2.99 -21.94
N VAL A 125 3.00 -1.89 -21.58
CA VAL A 125 3.01 -1.32 -20.22
C VAL A 125 1.70 -0.62 -19.89
N LEU A 126 0.90 -0.24 -20.85
CA LEU A 126 -0.46 0.27 -20.64
C LEU A 126 -1.29 -0.66 -19.73
N ASP A 127 -1.09 -1.98 -19.83
CA ASP A 127 -1.72 -2.95 -18.95
C ASP A 127 -1.25 -2.87 -17.48
N VAL A 128 -0.02 -2.43 -17.23
CA VAL A 128 0.52 -2.29 -15.87
C VAL A 128 0.02 -1.01 -15.22
N PHE A 129 -0.05 0.10 -15.94
CA PHE A 129 -0.67 1.35 -15.48
C PHE A 129 -2.13 1.13 -15.09
N TYR A 130 -2.82 0.35 -15.89
CA TYR A 130 -4.21 -0.02 -15.68
C TYR A 130 -4.46 -0.67 -14.33
N ARG A 131 -3.52 -1.45 -13.82
CA ARG A 131 -3.65 -2.19 -12.58
C ARG A 131 -3.18 -1.44 -11.34
N SER A 132 -2.53 -0.30 -11.49
CA SER A 132 -1.97 0.41 -10.34
C SER A 132 -3.04 0.97 -9.42
N TYR A 133 -4.08 1.57 -9.96
CA TYR A 133 -5.19 2.10 -9.16
C TYR A 133 -5.93 0.99 -8.41
N THR A 134 -6.25 -0.12 -9.09
CA THR A 134 -6.82 -1.30 -8.44
C THR A 134 -5.92 -1.88 -7.38
N LYS A 135 -4.62 -1.95 -7.66
CA LYS A 135 -3.63 -2.43 -6.70
C LYS A 135 -3.57 -1.55 -5.46
N ASN A 136 -3.50 -0.23 -5.64
CA ASN A 136 -3.49 0.72 -4.53
C ASN A 136 -4.81 0.69 -3.73
N TYR A 137 -5.95 0.56 -4.41
CA TYR A 137 -7.25 0.37 -3.76
C TYR A 137 -7.29 -0.93 -2.95
N ARG A 138 -6.83 -2.05 -3.52
CA ARG A 138 -6.72 -3.34 -2.81
C ARG A 138 -5.83 -3.24 -1.57
N LEU A 139 -4.70 -2.54 -1.65
CA LEU A 139 -3.82 -2.32 -0.51
C LEU A 139 -4.54 -1.55 0.61
N ILE A 140 -5.29 -0.51 0.27
CA ILE A 140 -6.07 0.28 1.23
C ILE A 140 -7.14 -0.58 1.91
N VAL A 141 -7.96 -1.28 1.13
CA VAL A 141 -9.05 -2.13 1.66
C VAL A 141 -8.50 -3.26 2.50
N GLY A 142 -7.56 -4.04 1.96
CA GLY A 142 -7.00 -5.20 2.67
C GLY A 142 -6.24 -4.80 3.93
N PHE A 143 -5.56 -3.65 3.94
CA PHE A 143 -4.92 -3.13 5.15
C PHE A 143 -5.95 -2.82 6.24
N VAL A 144 -7.08 -2.21 5.88
CA VAL A 144 -8.17 -1.91 6.83
C VAL A 144 -8.87 -3.17 7.31
N GLU A 145 -9.08 -4.12 6.43
CA GLU A 145 -9.62 -5.44 6.77
C GLU A 145 -8.64 -6.29 7.56
N ASN A 146 -7.41 -5.80 7.77
CA ASN A 146 -6.32 -6.51 8.44
C ASN A 146 -6.05 -7.88 7.79
N ASP A 147 -6.04 -7.90 6.46
CA ASP A 147 -5.65 -9.06 5.67
C ASP A 147 -4.14 -9.29 5.82
N GLY A 148 -3.75 -10.49 6.24
CA GLY A 148 -2.35 -10.85 6.51
C GLY A 148 -1.47 -10.73 5.28
N ASP A 149 -1.96 -11.20 4.13
CA ASP A 149 -1.20 -11.18 2.87
C ASP A 149 -0.97 -9.75 2.39
N VAL A 150 -2.00 -8.89 2.52
CA VAL A 150 -1.90 -7.47 2.16
C VAL A 150 -0.98 -6.72 3.12
N ILE A 151 -1.02 -7.01 4.41
CA ILE A 151 -0.11 -6.39 5.40
C ILE A 151 1.34 -6.74 5.09
N ASP A 152 1.63 -7.97 4.71
CA ASP A 152 2.98 -8.40 4.33
C ASP A 152 3.42 -7.78 3.00
N GLU A 153 2.51 -7.62 2.04
CA GLU A 153 2.75 -6.88 0.80
C GLU A 153 3.05 -5.40 1.08
N VAL A 154 2.26 -4.75 1.94
CA VAL A 154 2.46 -3.37 2.37
C VAL A 154 3.82 -3.20 3.04
N ARG A 155 4.20 -4.10 3.95
CA ARG A 155 5.50 -4.05 4.62
C ARG A 155 6.66 -4.18 3.64
N ARG A 156 6.59 -5.12 2.71
CA ARG A 156 7.63 -5.30 1.66
C ARG A 156 7.74 -4.09 0.75
N SER A 157 6.62 -3.54 0.32
CA SER A 157 6.60 -2.35 -0.54
C SER A 157 7.07 -1.10 0.19
N ALA A 158 6.73 -0.95 1.47
CA ALA A 158 7.22 0.14 2.31
C ALA A 158 8.75 0.13 2.47
N TRP A 159 9.36 -1.05 2.67
CA TRP A 159 10.81 -1.19 2.71
C TRP A 159 11.48 -0.80 1.38
N LYS A 160 10.91 -1.25 0.25
CA LYS A 160 11.40 -0.88 -1.08
C LYS A 160 11.31 0.63 -1.31
N SER A 161 10.21 1.25 -0.89
CA SER A 161 10.02 2.70 -0.95
C SER A 161 11.04 3.44 -0.10
N ALA A 162 11.29 3.00 1.12
CA ALA A 162 12.28 3.62 2.01
C ALA A 162 13.69 3.56 1.40
N ILE A 163 14.08 2.42 0.84
CA ILE A 163 15.37 2.26 0.15
C ILE A 163 15.44 3.20 -1.06
N LEU A 164 14.38 3.25 -1.86
CA LEU A 164 14.31 4.13 -3.03
C LEU A 164 14.46 5.60 -2.66
N ILE A 165 13.80 6.06 -1.59
CA ILE A 165 13.91 7.43 -1.08
C ILE A 165 15.36 7.75 -0.66
N VAL A 166 16.03 6.82 0.02
CA VAL A 166 17.43 7.00 0.41
C VAL A 166 18.34 7.10 -0.81
N ILE A 167 18.16 6.21 -1.80
CA ILE A 167 18.95 6.24 -3.05
C ILE A 167 18.73 7.56 -3.78
N LEU A 168 17.48 8.01 -3.90
CA LEU A 168 17.13 9.26 -4.55
C LEU A 168 17.74 10.47 -3.82
N GLY A 169 17.69 10.48 -2.49
CA GLY A 169 18.31 11.51 -1.65
C GLY A 169 19.82 11.59 -1.86
N VAL A 170 20.51 10.45 -1.90
CA VAL A 170 21.95 10.37 -2.20
C VAL A 170 22.24 10.88 -3.62
N ALA A 171 21.46 10.47 -4.61
CA ALA A 171 21.62 10.93 -5.99
C ALA A 171 21.44 12.44 -6.12
N CYS A 172 20.40 13.00 -5.48
CA CYS A 172 20.17 14.45 -5.44
C CYS A 172 21.33 15.19 -4.75
N TYR A 173 21.91 14.63 -3.68
CA TYR A 173 23.07 15.22 -3.02
C TYR A 173 24.28 15.25 -3.93
N PHE A 174 24.60 14.17 -4.64
CA PHE A 174 25.70 14.16 -5.63
C PHE A 174 25.46 15.13 -6.79
N LEU A 175 24.22 15.20 -7.27
CA LEU A 175 23.85 16.16 -8.32
C LEU A 175 24.09 17.61 -7.85
N TYR A 176 23.68 17.94 -6.62
CA TYR A 176 23.94 19.23 -6.00
C TYR A 176 25.44 19.55 -5.94
N LEU A 177 26.27 18.58 -5.51
CA LEU A 177 27.73 18.76 -5.47
C LEU A 177 28.31 19.00 -6.86
N ALA A 178 27.84 18.27 -7.88
CA ALA A 178 28.29 18.44 -9.26
C ALA A 178 27.95 19.82 -9.80
N VAL A 179 26.71 20.27 -9.60
CA VAL A 179 26.26 21.61 -10.01
C VAL A 179 27.04 22.70 -9.30
N LYS A 180 27.26 22.56 -7.99
CA LYS A 180 28.07 23.50 -7.21
C LYS A 180 29.53 23.55 -7.68
N GLY A 181 30.13 22.40 -7.96
CA GLY A 181 31.48 22.30 -8.51
C GLY A 181 31.60 22.98 -9.87
N LEU A 182 30.64 22.75 -10.77
CA LEU A 182 30.56 23.37 -12.07
C LEU A 182 30.44 24.92 -11.95
N TYR A 183 29.55 25.36 -11.06
CA TYR A 183 29.37 26.80 -10.79
C TYR A 183 30.68 27.48 -10.34
N LEU A 184 31.37 26.86 -9.36
CA LEU A 184 32.66 27.38 -8.86
C LEU A 184 33.75 27.40 -9.95
N SER A 185 33.79 26.36 -10.79
CA SER A 185 34.75 26.31 -11.93
C SER A 185 34.51 27.42 -12.94
N ILE A 186 33.22 27.68 -13.26
CA ILE A 186 32.84 28.78 -14.19
C ILE A 186 33.14 30.12 -13.54
N ALA A 187 32.83 30.34 -12.28
CA ALA A 187 33.12 31.58 -11.56
C ALA A 187 34.62 31.87 -11.51
N ALA A 188 35.45 30.84 -11.30
CA ALA A 188 36.91 30.98 -11.35
C ALA A 188 37.44 31.35 -12.73
N LEU A 189 36.85 30.78 -13.80
CA LEU A 189 37.23 31.10 -15.20
C LEU A 189 36.81 32.52 -15.59
N LEU A 190 35.72 33.03 -15.06
CA LEU A 190 35.23 34.39 -15.35
C LEU A 190 35.85 35.47 -14.45
N GLY A 191 36.76 35.11 -13.54
CA GLY A 191 37.43 36.08 -12.67
C GLY A 191 36.49 36.74 -11.64
N CYS A 192 35.33 36.19 -11.43
CA CYS A 192 34.40 36.62 -10.39
C CYS A 192 34.79 35.93 -9.06
N ASN A 193 35.68 36.57 -8.30
CA ASN A 193 36.03 36.11 -6.95
C ASN A 193 35.28 36.96 -5.94
#